data_a7bf0bb9cb2c076f464f491f2c119ad5
#
_entry.id   a7bf0bb9cb2c076f464f491f2c119ad5
#
_cell.length_a   1.000
_cell.length_b   1.000
_cell.length_c   1.000
_cell.angle_alpha   90.00
_cell.angle_beta   90.00
_cell.angle_gamma   90.00
#
_symmetry.space_group_name_H-M   'P 1'
#
loop_
_entity.id
_entity.type
_entity.pdbx_description
1 polymer ?
#
loop_
_entity_poly.entity_id
_entity_poly.type
_entity_poly.pdbx_seq_one_letter_code
_entity_poly.pdbx_strand_id
1 'polypeptide(L)'
;MFRELTPPETFEELTQKGDAVLIDCRAPAEWHFTGVPDLSSIGKRPLLVAIADESGRPNPDFIDEVKAVVDPAAPVYIICRVGGRSANACRLLANEGFTSLVNVTEGFEGGNDE
;
A
#
# COMPACT_ATOMS: atom_id res chain seq x y z
N MET A 1 12.20 -3.69 8.57
CA MET A 1 11.16 -4.64 8.81
C MET A 1 9.83 -3.94 8.78
N PHE A 2 8.72 -4.65 8.83
CA PHE A 2 7.43 -4.00 8.74
C PHE A 2 6.43 -4.65 9.68
N ARG A 3 5.39 -3.88 10.04
CA ARG A 3 4.29 -4.40 10.85
C ARG A 3 3.18 -4.88 9.95
N GLU A 4 2.20 -5.56 10.53
CA GLU A 4 1.01 -5.98 9.82
C GLU A 4 -0.21 -5.51 10.59
N LEU A 5 -1.14 -4.86 9.87
CA LEU A 5 -2.38 -4.38 10.46
C LEU A 5 -3.55 -4.78 9.57
N THR A 6 -4.71 -4.92 10.17
CA THR A 6 -5.94 -5.14 9.41
C THR A 6 -6.40 -3.82 8.79
N PRO A 7 -7.34 -3.86 7.82
CA PRO A 7 -7.88 -2.62 7.26
C PRO A 7 -8.47 -1.67 8.29
N PRO A 8 -9.28 -2.11 9.26
CA PRO A 8 -9.78 -1.17 10.26
C PRO A 8 -8.68 -0.53 11.09
N GLU A 9 -7.68 -1.32 11.48
CA GLU A 9 -6.55 -0.79 12.25
C GLU A 9 -5.76 0.22 11.42
N THR A 10 -5.60 -0.06 10.15
CA THR A 10 -4.90 0.84 9.24
C THR A 10 -5.65 2.15 9.10
N PHE A 11 -6.97 2.09 8.91
CA PHE A 11 -7.77 3.30 8.78
C PHE A 11 -7.65 4.16 10.02
N GLU A 12 -7.64 3.54 11.19
CA GLU A 12 -7.48 4.29 12.43
C GLU A 12 -6.15 5.02 12.48
N GLU A 13 -5.06 4.35 12.12
CA GLU A 13 -3.75 5.01 12.14
C GLU A 13 -3.65 6.09 11.08
N LEU A 14 -4.22 5.88 9.90
CA LEU A 14 -4.23 6.91 8.86
C LEU A 14 -4.99 8.14 9.32
N THR A 15 -6.03 7.95 10.11
CA THR A 15 -6.81 9.06 10.64
C THR A 15 -6.00 9.88 11.64
N GLN A 16 -5.20 9.20 12.45
CA GLN A 16 -4.46 9.85 13.54
C GLN A 16 -3.15 10.47 13.10
N LYS A 17 -2.53 9.96 12.03
CA LYS A 17 -1.19 10.40 11.62
C LYS A 17 -1.29 11.22 10.36
N GLY A 18 -1.07 12.53 10.48
CA GLY A 18 -1.28 13.43 9.37
C GLY A 18 -0.38 13.18 8.16
N ASP A 19 0.85 12.72 8.39
CA ASP A 19 1.80 12.46 7.32
C ASP A 19 1.76 11.03 6.81
N ALA A 20 0.90 10.18 7.35
CA ALA A 20 0.79 8.78 6.91
C ALA A 20 0.18 8.70 5.52
N VAL A 21 0.70 7.77 4.71
CA VAL A 21 0.21 7.56 3.35
C VAL A 21 -0.16 6.11 3.16
N LEU A 22 -1.16 5.86 2.30
CA LEU A 22 -1.55 4.51 1.90
C LEU A 22 -1.20 4.33 0.43
N ILE A 23 -0.45 3.29 0.12
CA ILE A 23 -0.12 2.93 -1.25
C ILE A 23 -0.93 1.70 -1.62
N ASP A 24 -1.67 1.79 -2.73
CA ASP A 24 -2.35 0.64 -3.31
C ASP A 24 -1.42 0.11 -4.41
N CYS A 25 -0.82 -1.04 -4.16
CA CYS A 25 0.18 -1.59 -5.07
C CYS A 25 -0.38 -2.65 -6.03
N ARG A 26 -1.71 -2.70 -6.16
CA ARG A 26 -2.33 -3.61 -7.13
C ARG A 26 -2.04 -3.14 -8.55
N ALA A 27 -2.42 -3.97 -9.52
CA ALA A 27 -2.26 -3.62 -10.92
C ALA A 27 -3.33 -2.62 -11.36
N PRO A 28 -3.06 -1.78 -12.39
CA PRO A 28 -4.02 -0.79 -12.85
C PRO A 28 -5.39 -1.36 -13.23
N ALA A 29 -5.44 -2.57 -13.80
CA ALA A 29 -6.71 -3.18 -14.13
C ALA A 29 -7.57 -3.40 -12.89
N GLU A 30 -6.94 -3.75 -11.77
CA GLU A 30 -7.68 -3.94 -10.52
C GLU A 30 -8.27 -2.63 -10.02
N TRP A 31 -7.51 -1.54 -10.14
CA TRP A 31 -8.04 -0.23 -9.75
C TRP A 31 -9.27 0.13 -10.58
N HIS A 32 -9.21 -0.20 -11.85
CA HIS A 32 -10.31 0.12 -12.76
C HIS A 32 -11.56 -0.72 -12.47
N PHE A 33 -11.40 -2.00 -12.22
CA PHE A 33 -12.54 -2.88 -12.09
C PHE A 33 -13.13 -2.95 -10.69
N THR A 34 -12.32 -2.83 -9.66
CA THR A 34 -12.81 -2.94 -8.29
C THR A 34 -12.72 -1.65 -7.50
N GLY A 35 -12.23 -0.58 -8.13
CA GLY A 35 -12.08 0.69 -7.44
C GLY A 35 -10.83 0.74 -6.57
N VAL A 36 -10.69 1.83 -5.83
CA VAL A 36 -9.55 2.07 -4.95
C VAL A 36 -10.08 2.40 -3.56
N PRO A 37 -9.22 2.30 -2.54
CA PRO A 37 -9.66 2.66 -1.19
C PRO A 37 -10.16 4.10 -1.13
N ASP A 38 -11.25 4.31 -0.42
CA ASP A 38 -11.83 5.64 -0.29
C ASP A 38 -11.41 6.23 1.05
N LEU A 39 -10.52 7.21 1.00
CA LEU A 39 -10.01 7.88 2.19
C LEU A 39 -10.51 9.32 2.27
N SER A 40 -11.55 9.66 1.49
CA SER A 40 -12.01 11.05 1.42
C SER A 40 -12.53 11.56 2.77
N SER A 41 -13.09 10.68 3.59
CA SER A 41 -13.62 11.10 4.90
C SER A 41 -12.53 11.59 5.85
N ILE A 42 -11.28 11.23 5.62
CA ILE A 42 -10.17 11.70 6.45
C ILE A 42 -9.24 12.61 5.66
N GLY A 43 -9.69 13.09 4.49
CA GLY A 43 -8.93 14.07 3.72
C GLY A 43 -7.70 13.54 3.04
N LYS A 44 -7.66 12.24 2.76
CA LYS A 44 -6.51 11.61 2.12
C LYS A 44 -6.90 10.95 0.82
N ARG A 45 -5.88 10.59 0.03
CA ARG A 45 -6.06 9.81 -1.19
C ARG A 45 -5.05 8.68 -1.18
N PRO A 46 -5.42 7.49 -1.67
CA PRO A 46 -4.44 6.45 -1.84
C PRO A 46 -3.49 6.82 -2.97
N LEU A 47 -2.24 6.43 -2.82
CA LEU A 47 -1.25 6.57 -3.88
C LEU A 47 -1.27 5.27 -4.68
N LEU A 48 -1.43 5.38 -6.00
CA LEU A 48 -1.57 4.21 -6.85
C LEU A 48 -0.23 3.94 -7.52
N VAL A 49 0.52 2.97 -6.97
CA VAL A 49 1.83 2.62 -7.52
C VAL A 49 1.89 1.10 -7.61
N ALA A 50 1.73 0.58 -8.81
CA ALA A 50 1.68 -0.86 -9.03
C ALA A 50 3.03 -1.52 -8.79
N ILE A 51 3.04 -2.65 -8.07
CA ILE A 51 4.28 -3.41 -7.90
C ILE A 51 4.50 -4.34 -9.09
N ALA A 52 3.43 -4.67 -9.82
CA ALA A 52 3.50 -5.54 -11.00
C ALA A 52 2.31 -5.24 -11.89
N ASP A 53 2.40 -5.66 -13.15
CA ASP A 53 1.27 -5.49 -14.05
C ASP A 53 0.28 -6.65 -13.92
N GLU A 54 -0.75 -6.66 -14.77
CA GLU A 54 -1.82 -7.66 -14.71
C GLU A 54 -1.34 -9.08 -14.97
N SER A 55 -0.22 -9.21 -15.67
CA SER A 55 0.33 -10.54 -15.96
C SER A 55 1.33 -10.97 -14.90
N GLY A 56 1.54 -10.17 -13.86
CA GLY A 56 2.48 -10.50 -12.80
C GLY A 56 3.90 -10.04 -13.08
N ARG A 57 4.12 -9.29 -14.15
CA ARG A 57 5.45 -8.81 -14.49
C ARG A 57 5.82 -7.65 -13.57
N PRO A 58 6.96 -7.72 -12.87
CA PRO A 58 7.33 -6.68 -11.93
C PRO A 58 7.46 -5.31 -12.59
N ASN A 59 7.08 -4.27 -11.83
CA ASN A 59 7.28 -2.89 -12.25
C ASN A 59 8.70 -2.47 -11.83
N PRO A 60 9.63 -2.32 -12.78
CA PRO A 60 11.02 -2.00 -12.42
C PRO A 60 11.15 -0.60 -11.81
N ASP A 61 10.16 0.25 -11.98
CA ASP A 61 10.22 1.61 -11.48
C ASP A 61 9.48 1.79 -10.16
N PHE A 62 9.03 0.70 -9.53
CA PHE A 62 8.21 0.80 -8.32
C PHE A 62 8.90 1.65 -7.24
N ILE A 63 10.16 1.35 -6.95
CA ILE A 63 10.90 2.05 -5.90
C ILE A 63 11.03 3.53 -6.25
N ASP A 64 11.38 3.83 -7.49
CA ASP A 64 11.57 5.22 -7.91
C ASP A 64 10.27 6.00 -7.86
N GLU A 65 9.17 5.35 -8.26
CA GLU A 65 7.86 6.01 -8.22
C GLU A 65 7.45 6.34 -6.79
N VAL A 66 7.71 5.42 -5.85
CA VAL A 66 7.40 5.69 -4.46
C VAL A 66 8.28 6.81 -3.91
N LYS A 67 9.58 6.74 -4.19
CA LYS A 67 10.50 7.75 -3.67
C LYS A 67 10.19 9.15 -4.20
N ALA A 68 9.59 9.24 -5.37
CA ALA A 68 9.27 10.54 -5.95
C ALA A 68 8.18 11.26 -5.18
N VAL A 69 7.34 10.53 -4.44
CA VAL A 69 6.14 11.12 -3.80
C VAL A 69 6.04 10.86 -2.30
N VAL A 70 6.90 10.02 -1.74
CA VAL A 70 6.81 9.63 -0.33
C VAL A 70 8.15 9.85 0.35
N ASP A 71 8.13 10.56 1.48
CA ASP A 71 9.31 10.74 2.33
C ASP A 71 9.61 9.40 3.02
N PRO A 72 10.85 8.91 2.97
CA PRO A 72 11.19 7.65 3.65
C PRO A 72 10.93 7.64 5.16
N ALA A 73 10.84 8.81 5.77
CA ALA A 73 10.56 8.89 7.21
C ALA A 73 9.07 8.85 7.52
N ALA A 74 8.20 9.01 6.52
CA ALA A 74 6.76 9.01 6.74
C ALA A 74 6.25 7.60 7.01
N PRO A 75 5.17 7.46 7.78
CA PRO A 75 4.52 6.15 7.93
C PRO A 75 3.86 5.75 6.62
N VAL A 76 4.20 4.57 6.11
CA VAL A 76 3.72 4.09 4.83
C VAL A 76 2.96 2.79 5.03
N TYR A 77 1.71 2.77 4.58
CA TYR A 77 0.83 1.61 4.66
C TYR A 77 0.61 1.12 3.23
N ILE A 78 0.76 -0.18 3.00
CA ILE A 78 0.69 -0.72 1.64
C ILE A 78 -0.36 -1.81 1.59
N ILE A 79 -1.28 -1.69 0.63
CA ILE A 79 -2.39 -2.60 0.49
C ILE A 79 -2.38 -3.21 -0.91
N CYS A 80 -2.74 -4.50 -0.98
CA CYS A 80 -3.01 -5.17 -2.25
C CYS A 80 -4.32 -5.93 -2.10
N ARG A 81 -4.57 -6.94 -2.92
CA ARG A 81 -5.84 -7.63 -2.85
C ARG A 81 -5.98 -8.47 -1.58
N VAL A 82 -4.97 -9.28 -1.25
CA VAL A 82 -5.05 -10.17 -0.10
C VAL A 82 -3.80 -10.14 0.78
N GLY A 83 -2.85 -9.28 0.53
CA GLY A 83 -1.72 -9.05 1.42
C GLY A 83 -0.36 -9.57 0.97
N GLY A 84 -0.29 -10.37 -0.09
CA GLY A 84 0.99 -10.95 -0.51
C GLY A 84 1.89 -9.99 -1.28
N ARG A 85 1.32 -9.30 -2.26
CA ARG A 85 2.10 -8.33 -3.04
C ARG A 85 2.55 -7.16 -2.18
N SER A 86 1.68 -6.72 -1.26
CA SER A 86 2.02 -5.62 -0.39
C SER A 86 3.11 -5.99 0.62
N ALA A 87 3.15 -7.26 1.07
CA ALA A 87 4.25 -7.71 1.91
C ALA A 87 5.58 -7.61 1.15
N ASN A 88 5.58 -8.02 -0.11
CA ASN A 88 6.78 -7.92 -0.93
C ASN A 88 7.19 -6.46 -1.13
N ALA A 89 6.21 -5.58 -1.36
CA ALA A 89 6.50 -4.15 -1.49
C ALA A 89 7.15 -3.60 -0.22
N CYS A 90 6.66 -4.01 0.96
CA CYS A 90 7.26 -3.58 2.21
C CYS A 90 8.73 -4.02 2.30
N ARG A 91 9.04 -5.25 1.88
CA ARG A 91 10.44 -5.71 1.92
C ARG A 91 11.33 -4.88 1.02
N LEU A 92 10.84 -4.57 -0.18
CA LEU A 92 11.61 -3.76 -1.11
C LEU A 92 11.88 -2.37 -0.55
N LEU A 93 10.86 -1.74 0.01
CA LEU A 93 11.01 -0.39 0.53
C LEU A 93 11.86 -0.36 1.80
N ALA A 94 11.79 -1.41 2.62
CA ALA A 94 12.65 -1.48 3.80
C ALA A 94 14.12 -1.45 3.40
N ASN A 95 14.46 -2.11 2.31
CA ASN A 95 15.83 -2.10 1.81
C ASN A 95 16.27 -0.76 1.25
N GLU A 96 15.31 0.14 1.04
CA GLU A 96 15.58 1.46 0.48
C GLU A 96 15.52 2.58 1.52
N GLY A 97 15.52 2.22 2.80
CA GLY A 97 15.61 3.21 3.87
C GLY A 97 14.27 3.68 4.42
N PHE A 98 13.16 3.08 4.00
CA PHE A 98 11.86 3.39 4.59
C PHE A 98 11.78 2.73 5.95
N THR A 99 11.48 3.51 6.99
CA THR A 99 11.61 3.04 8.37
C THR A 99 10.29 2.74 9.06
N SER A 100 9.16 3.14 8.48
CA SER A 100 7.86 2.91 9.10
C SER A 100 6.92 2.33 8.06
N LEU A 101 6.93 1.02 7.93
CA LEU A 101 6.20 0.31 6.89
C LEU A 101 5.18 -0.62 7.52
N VAL A 102 4.00 -0.68 6.93
CA VAL A 102 2.91 -1.55 7.38
C VAL A 102 2.33 -2.27 6.16
N ASN A 103 2.25 -3.58 6.27
CA ASN A 103 1.50 -4.39 5.31
C ASN A 103 0.06 -4.48 5.80
N VAL A 104 -0.89 -4.07 4.97
CA VAL A 104 -2.30 -4.19 5.32
C VAL A 104 -2.72 -5.61 5.02
N THR A 105 -2.86 -6.41 6.07
CA THR A 105 -3.27 -7.81 5.89
C THR A 105 -4.72 -7.86 5.46
N GLU A 106 -5.12 -8.96 4.86
CA GLU A 106 -6.44 -9.15 4.29
C GLU A 106 -6.73 -8.21 3.14
N GLY A 107 -5.92 -7.18 2.95
CA GLY A 107 -5.95 -6.35 1.77
C GLY A 107 -7.30 -5.77 1.43
N PHE A 108 -7.46 -5.40 0.15
CA PHE A 108 -8.66 -4.73 -0.33
C PHE A 108 -9.88 -5.64 -0.34
N GLU A 109 -9.69 -6.94 -0.53
CA GLU A 109 -10.80 -7.89 -0.63
C GLU A 109 -10.94 -8.79 0.58
N GLY A 110 -10.11 -8.61 1.60
CA GLY A 110 -10.18 -9.46 2.76
C GLY A 110 -9.45 -10.77 2.55
N GLY A 111 -8.86 -11.29 3.61
CA GLY A 111 -7.96 -12.43 3.47
C GLY A 111 -8.65 -13.74 3.42
N ASN A 112 -9.74 -13.89 4.13
CA ASN A 112 -10.34 -15.18 4.31
C ASN A 112 -11.65 -15.35 3.66
N ASP A 113 -12.02 -14.43 2.86
CA ASP A 113 -13.35 -14.46 2.33
C ASP A 113 -13.47 -15.20 1.10
N GLU A 114 -12.40 -15.58 0.62
CA GLU A 114 -12.44 -16.22 -0.59
C GLU A 114 -12.60 -17.58 -0.51
#